data_daf8fbdd40c40ec52c68ff35a251ba40
#
_entry.id   daf8fbdd40c40ec52c68ff35a251ba40
#
_cell.length_a   1.000
_cell.length_b   1.000
_cell.length_c   1.000
_cell.angle_alpha   90.00
_cell.angle_beta   90.00
_cell.angle_gamma   90.00
#
_symmetry.space_group_name_H-M   'P 1'
#
loop_
_entity.id
_entity.type
_entity.pdbx_description
1 polymer ?
#
loop_
_entity_poly.entity_id
_entity_poly.type
_entity_poly.pdbx_seq_one_letter_code
_entity_poly.pdbx_strand_id
1 'polypeptide(L)'
;MLRDRKVVLDADIHTGSFMDGKSVMEFGLPMGTLIISVMRGGAEIIPDGHTILRDGDILEILTREQDIQDVEDIVEEKCRKALPELK
;
A
#
# COMPACT_ATOMS: atom_id res chain seq x y z
N MET A 1 -0.93 -30.29 7.74
CA MET A 1 0.01 -29.42 7.01
C MET A 1 -0.50 -27.99 6.99
N LEU A 2 0.35 -27.06 7.38
CA LEU A 2 0.00 -25.66 7.36
C LEU A 2 0.24 -25.10 5.96
N ARG A 3 -0.70 -24.32 5.50
CA ARG A 3 -0.58 -23.63 4.23
C ARG A 3 -0.57 -22.15 4.48
N ASP A 4 0.23 -21.44 3.70
CA ASP A 4 0.20 -20.00 3.72
C ASP A 4 -1.13 -19.55 3.13
N ARG A 5 -1.93 -18.91 3.94
CA ARG A 5 -3.18 -18.33 3.49
C ARG A 5 -2.90 -16.92 3.00
N LYS A 6 -3.48 -16.61 1.85
CA LYS A 6 -3.37 -15.28 1.29
C LYS A 6 -4.63 -14.50 1.59
N VAL A 7 -4.43 -13.24 1.88
CA VAL A 7 -5.53 -12.32 2.16
C VAL A 7 -5.32 -11.05 1.35
N VAL A 8 -6.40 -10.33 1.12
CA VAL A 8 -6.37 -9.04 0.44
C VAL A 8 -6.75 -7.98 1.46
N LEU A 9 -5.89 -6.98 1.61
CA LEU A 9 -6.11 -5.84 2.49
C LEU A 9 -6.32 -4.59 1.66
N ASP A 10 -7.19 -3.71 2.12
CA ASP A 10 -7.39 -2.41 1.47
C ASP A 10 -6.60 -1.34 2.21
N ALA A 11 -6.06 -0.39 1.46
CA ALA A 11 -5.36 0.75 2.04
C ALA A 11 -5.59 1.97 1.16
N ASP A 12 -5.92 3.09 1.78
CA ASP A 12 -6.06 4.34 1.04
C ASP A 12 -4.88 5.25 1.35
N ILE A 13 -4.46 5.99 0.33
CA ILE A 13 -3.36 6.94 0.43
C ILE A 13 -3.92 8.26 0.90
N HIS A 14 -3.52 8.68 2.10
CA HIS A 14 -3.93 9.96 2.64
C HIS A 14 -3.04 11.07 2.13
N THR A 15 -3.64 12.23 1.91
CA THR A 15 -2.93 13.43 1.45
C THR A 15 -1.78 13.75 2.41
N GLY A 16 -0.59 13.96 1.85
CA GLY A 16 0.59 14.31 2.64
C GLY A 16 1.26 13.16 3.34
N SER A 17 0.80 11.92 3.15
CA SER A 17 1.47 10.76 3.69
C SER A 17 2.76 10.48 2.91
N PHE A 18 3.62 9.61 3.45
CA PHE A 18 4.88 9.28 2.79
C PHE A 18 4.66 8.77 1.36
N MET A 19 3.68 7.89 1.17
CA MET A 19 3.46 7.28 -0.15
C MET A 19 2.73 8.18 -1.14
N ASP A 20 2.17 9.29 -0.69
CA ASP A 20 1.55 10.27 -1.59
C ASP A 20 2.63 10.86 -2.50
N GLY A 21 2.61 10.50 -3.78
CA GLY A 21 3.60 10.92 -4.76
C GLY A 21 4.80 10.00 -4.93
N LYS A 22 4.81 8.86 -4.25
CA LYS A 22 5.90 7.88 -4.34
C LYS A 22 5.53 6.73 -5.26
N SER A 23 6.54 6.04 -5.78
CA SER A 23 6.31 4.85 -6.58
C SER A 23 6.07 3.64 -5.69
N VAL A 24 5.40 2.64 -6.27
CA VAL A 24 5.09 1.39 -5.56
C VAL A 24 6.37 0.75 -4.98
N MET A 25 7.48 0.77 -5.73
CA MET A 25 8.72 0.14 -5.26
C MET A 25 9.28 0.79 -3.98
N GLU A 26 8.89 2.02 -3.68
CA GLU A 26 9.35 2.71 -2.48
C GLU A 26 8.54 2.36 -1.24
N PHE A 27 7.52 1.52 -1.39
CA PHE A 27 6.64 1.15 -0.28
C PHE A 27 7.36 0.34 0.79
N GLY A 28 8.25 -0.55 0.37
CA GLY A 28 8.98 -1.37 1.33
C GLY A 28 8.13 -2.46 1.97
N LEU A 29 7.18 -3.02 1.23
CA LEU A 29 6.34 -4.10 1.73
C LEU A 29 7.15 -5.39 1.88
N PRO A 30 6.74 -6.30 2.80
CA PRO A 30 7.45 -7.57 2.97
C PRO A 30 7.46 -8.40 1.69
N MET A 31 8.48 -9.25 1.56
CA MET A 31 8.52 -10.22 0.47
C MET A 31 7.27 -11.10 0.52
N GLY A 32 6.70 -11.37 -0.65
CA GLY A 32 5.46 -12.13 -0.73
C GLY A 32 4.21 -11.26 -0.64
N THR A 33 4.38 -9.95 -0.58
CA THR A 33 3.29 -8.97 -0.53
C THR A 33 3.29 -8.16 -1.82
N LEU A 34 2.13 -8.03 -2.45
CA LEU A 34 1.99 -7.33 -3.73
C LEU A 34 0.82 -6.35 -3.68
N ILE A 35 1.01 -5.18 -4.30
CA ILE A 35 -0.12 -4.31 -4.60
C ILE A 35 -0.69 -4.79 -5.92
N ILE A 36 -1.91 -5.32 -5.89
CA ILE A 36 -2.52 -5.96 -7.06
C ILE A 36 -3.47 -5.03 -7.81
N SER A 37 -3.92 -3.95 -7.20
CA SER A 37 -4.86 -3.03 -7.82
C SER A 37 -4.76 -1.66 -7.16
N VAL A 38 -4.92 -0.62 -7.96
CA VAL A 38 -5.04 0.77 -7.49
C VAL A 38 -6.32 1.33 -8.11
N MET A 39 -7.26 1.74 -7.27
CA MET A 39 -8.47 2.43 -7.74
C MET A 39 -8.25 3.93 -7.62
N ARG A 40 -8.39 4.61 -8.74
CA ARG A 40 -8.20 6.06 -8.82
C ARG A 40 -9.36 6.68 -9.59
N GLY A 41 -10.17 7.47 -8.90
CA GLY A 41 -11.29 8.15 -9.55
C GLY A 41 -12.25 7.20 -10.24
N GLY A 42 -12.50 6.04 -9.66
CA GLY A 42 -13.39 5.04 -10.23
C GLY A 42 -12.77 4.15 -11.29
N ALA A 43 -11.51 4.36 -11.65
CA ALA A 43 -10.81 3.54 -12.64
C ALA A 43 -9.79 2.63 -11.94
N GLU A 44 -9.70 1.39 -12.39
CA GLU A 44 -8.71 0.45 -11.88
C GLU A 44 -7.42 0.54 -12.67
N ILE A 45 -6.31 0.62 -11.95
CA ILE A 45 -4.98 0.60 -12.53
C ILE A 45 -4.30 -0.67 -12.02
N ILE A 46 -3.69 -1.43 -12.92
CA ILE A 46 -2.85 -2.56 -12.54
C ILE A 46 -1.44 -2.02 -12.35
N PRO A 47 -0.94 -1.95 -11.12
CA PRO A 47 0.32 -1.26 -10.87
C PRO A 47 1.54 -2.12 -11.15
N ASP A 48 2.65 -1.46 -11.40
CA ASP A 48 3.98 -2.07 -11.33
C ASP A 48 4.85 -1.25 -10.37
N GLY A 49 6.12 -1.59 -10.27
CA GLY A 49 7.02 -0.90 -9.33
C GLY A 49 7.19 0.58 -9.61
N HIS A 50 6.98 1.02 -10.85
CA HIS A 50 7.16 2.43 -11.25
C HIS A 50 5.89 3.25 -11.14
N THR A 51 4.75 2.62 -10.84
CA THR A 51 3.48 3.33 -10.71
C THR A 51 3.55 4.31 -9.56
N ILE A 52 3.24 5.58 -9.82
CA ILE A 52 3.21 6.61 -8.79
C ILE A 52 1.86 6.60 -8.11
N LEU A 53 1.88 6.48 -6.78
CA LEU A 53 0.67 6.51 -5.97
C LEU A 53 0.32 7.95 -5.63
N ARG A 54 -0.96 8.22 -5.46
CA ARG A 54 -1.46 9.57 -5.19
C ARG A 54 -2.49 9.53 -4.07
N ASP A 55 -2.66 10.68 -3.44
CA ASP A 55 -3.70 10.83 -2.42
C ASP A 55 -5.07 10.46 -3.00
N GLY A 56 -5.85 9.78 -2.20
CA GLY A 56 -7.16 9.29 -2.60
C GLY A 56 -7.16 7.94 -3.31
N ASP A 57 -5.99 7.44 -3.71
CA ASP A 57 -5.90 6.09 -4.27
C ASP A 57 -6.31 5.06 -3.24
N ILE A 58 -7.03 4.03 -3.68
CA ILE A 58 -7.38 2.88 -2.86
C ILE A 58 -6.62 1.68 -3.40
N LEU A 59 -5.80 1.08 -2.55
CA LEU A 59 -4.95 -0.03 -2.93
C LEU A 59 -5.56 -1.34 -2.47
N GLU A 60 -5.42 -2.38 -3.30
CA GLU A 60 -5.62 -3.75 -2.84
C GLU A 60 -4.26 -4.40 -2.72
N ILE A 61 -3.97 -4.92 -1.54
CA ILE A 61 -2.67 -5.49 -1.19
C ILE A 61 -2.86 -6.98 -0.89
N LEU A 62 -2.23 -7.83 -1.67
CA LEU A 62 -2.24 -9.26 -1.46
C LEU A 62 -1.06 -9.63 -0.57
N THR A 63 -1.31 -10.28 0.54
CA THR A 63 -0.26 -10.68 1.46
C THR A 63 -0.58 -12.04 2.09
N ARG A 64 0.37 -12.58 2.83
CA ARG A 64 0.17 -13.81 3.58
C ARG A 64 -0.44 -13.47 4.93
N GLU A 65 -1.27 -14.38 5.44
CA GLU A 65 -1.94 -14.17 6.72
C GLU A 65 -0.94 -13.82 7.84
N GLN A 66 0.21 -14.48 7.86
CA GLN A 66 1.23 -14.22 8.90
C GLN A 66 1.87 -12.83 8.80
N ASP A 67 1.72 -12.15 7.66
CA ASP A 67 2.33 -10.84 7.45
C ASP A 67 1.32 -9.69 7.62
N ILE A 68 0.07 -9.98 7.93
CA ILE A 68 -0.99 -8.96 8.02
C ILE A 68 -0.57 -7.82 8.95
N GLN A 69 -0.08 -8.15 10.15
CA GLN A 69 0.25 -7.11 11.12
C GLN A 69 1.38 -6.22 10.62
N ASP A 70 2.41 -6.82 10.02
CA ASP A 70 3.53 -6.04 9.49
C ASP A 70 3.06 -5.12 8.36
N VAL A 71 2.20 -5.63 7.48
CA VAL A 71 1.66 -4.83 6.37
C VAL A 71 0.81 -3.69 6.92
N GLU A 72 -0.05 -3.97 7.90
CA GLU A 72 -0.89 -2.92 8.49
C GLU A 72 -0.06 -1.85 9.17
N ASP A 73 1.01 -2.22 9.85
CA ASP A 73 1.91 -1.25 10.47
C ASP A 73 2.58 -0.35 9.42
N ILE A 74 3.01 -0.94 8.31
CA ILE A 74 3.62 -0.18 7.22
C ILE A 74 2.59 0.76 6.58
N VAL A 75 1.38 0.27 6.34
CA VAL A 75 0.29 1.07 5.77
C VAL A 75 -0.04 2.24 6.68
N GLU A 76 -0.17 1.99 7.98
CA GLU A 76 -0.45 3.05 8.94
C GLU A 76 0.62 4.13 8.89
N GLU A 77 1.89 3.73 8.90
CA GLU A 77 2.99 4.67 8.92
C GLU A 77 3.14 5.43 7.60
N LYS A 78 2.98 4.74 6.47
CA LYS A 78 3.33 5.32 5.17
C LYS A 78 2.15 5.88 4.39
N CYS A 79 0.95 5.41 4.66
CA CYS A 79 -0.22 5.82 3.88
C CYS A 79 -1.19 6.69 4.65
N ARG A 80 -1.22 6.59 5.98
CA ARG A 80 -2.24 7.25 6.80
C ARG A 80 -1.73 8.44 7.59
N LYS A 81 -0.44 8.45 7.92
CA LYS A 81 0.12 9.55 8.68
C LYS A 81 0.65 10.63 7.74
N ALA A 82 0.23 11.87 7.96
CA ALA A 82 0.81 12.99 7.26
C ALA A 82 2.24 13.19 7.76
N LEU A 83 3.17 13.47 6.83
CA LEU A 83 4.53 13.78 7.19
C LEU A 83 4.59 15.14 7.89
N PRO A 84 5.48 15.31 8.89
CA PRO A 84 5.62 16.60 9.54
C PRO A 84 6.10 17.65 8.54
N GLU A 85 5.53 18.85 8.65
CA GLU A 85 6.03 19.98 7.87
C GLU A 85 7.33 20.46 8.46
N LEU A 86 8.30 20.68 7.57
CA LEU A 86 9.57 21.29 7.96
C LEU A 86 9.48 22.78 7.77
N LYS A 87 9.79 23.50 8.80
CA LYS A 87 9.80 24.97 8.77
C LYS A 87 11.20 25.49 8.92
#